data_8360cf03579e93aa7163955d7edfb1aa
#
_entry.id   8360cf03579e93aa7163955d7edfb1aa
#
_cell.length_a   1.000
_cell.length_b   1.000
_cell.length_c   1.000
_cell.angle_alpha   90.00
_cell.angle_beta   90.00
_cell.angle_gamma   90.00
#
_symmetry.space_group_name_H-M   'P 1'
#
loop_
_entity.id
_entity.type
_entity.pdbx_description
1 polymer ?
#
loop_
_entity_poly.entity_id
_entity_poly.type
_entity_poly.pdbx_seq_one_letter_code
_entity_poly.pdbx_strand_id
1 'polypeptide(L)'
;MQTHLLILSFLLSCVTLHAGPATEKVAFESDTRGMTKEEVKEYMGRGPDESITPHLWRYSGSWTSTVFGEGMSTYNTVDISFGMLTDSHKYGVMEYTWSIQ
;
A
#
# COMPACT_ATOMS: atom_id res chain seq x y z
N MET A 1 -14.81 -33.96 0.56
CA MET A 1 -15.59 -33.22 -0.42
C MET A 1 -15.68 -31.74 -0.09
N GLN A 2 -16.11 -31.42 1.10
CA GLN A 2 -16.16 -30.02 1.52
C GLN A 2 -14.78 -29.36 1.53
N THR A 3 -13.75 -30.14 1.80
CA THR A 3 -12.39 -29.64 1.80
C THR A 3 -11.96 -29.10 0.43
N HIS A 4 -12.46 -29.73 -0.64
CA HIS A 4 -12.13 -29.28 -2.00
C HIS A 4 -12.70 -27.90 -2.31
N LEU A 5 -13.93 -27.65 -1.84
CA LEU A 5 -14.55 -26.36 -2.06
C LEU A 5 -13.81 -25.23 -1.34
N LEU A 6 -13.36 -25.52 -0.11
CA LEU A 6 -12.59 -24.54 0.65
C LEU A 6 -11.26 -24.21 -0.03
N ILE A 7 -10.60 -25.24 -0.56
CA ILE A 7 -9.32 -25.04 -1.27
C ILE A 7 -9.55 -24.19 -2.51
N LEU A 8 -10.62 -24.42 -3.25
CA LEU A 8 -10.92 -23.64 -4.43
C LEU A 8 -11.15 -22.16 -4.08
N SER A 9 -11.90 -21.91 -3.02
CA SER A 9 -12.14 -20.53 -2.58
C SER A 9 -10.85 -19.85 -2.22
N PHE A 10 -9.96 -20.54 -1.53
CA PHE A 10 -8.67 -20.00 -1.16
C PHE A 10 -7.83 -19.65 -2.38
N LEU A 11 -7.81 -20.54 -3.38
CA LEU A 11 -7.05 -20.29 -4.60
C LEU A 11 -7.57 -19.08 -5.35
N LEU A 12 -8.88 -18.89 -5.40
CA LEU A 12 -9.45 -17.70 -6.03
C LEU A 12 -9.03 -16.44 -5.32
N SER A 13 -9.01 -16.45 -3.98
CA SER A 13 -8.56 -15.31 -3.20
C SER A 13 -7.09 -15.01 -3.49
N CYS A 14 -6.26 -16.04 -3.58
CA CYS A 14 -4.85 -15.85 -3.90
C CYS A 14 -4.64 -15.23 -5.28
N VAL A 15 -5.41 -15.67 -6.27
CA VAL A 15 -5.34 -15.11 -7.61
C VAL A 15 -5.69 -13.63 -7.59
N THR A 16 -6.69 -13.25 -6.81
CA THR A 16 -7.07 -11.84 -6.66
C THR A 16 -5.94 -11.02 -6.05
N LEU A 17 -5.22 -11.60 -5.09
CA LEU A 17 -4.11 -10.92 -4.42
C LEU A 17 -2.90 -10.73 -5.33
N HIS A 18 -2.83 -11.44 -6.45
CA HIS A 18 -1.71 -11.30 -7.38
C HIS A 18 -1.79 -10.03 -8.24
N ALA A 19 -2.83 -9.24 -8.08
CA ALA A 19 -2.93 -7.98 -8.80
C ALA A 19 -1.79 -7.02 -8.47
N GLY A 20 -1.18 -7.18 -7.28
CA GLY A 20 -0.07 -6.35 -6.86
C GLY A 20 -0.52 -4.98 -6.39
N PRO A 21 0.43 -4.18 -5.90
CA PRO A 21 0.11 -2.82 -5.46
C PRO A 21 -0.14 -1.89 -6.65
N ALA A 22 -0.95 -0.87 -6.40
CA ALA A 22 -1.23 0.14 -7.41
C ALA A 22 0.03 0.91 -7.77
N THR A 23 0.17 1.25 -9.04
CA THR A 23 1.31 2.01 -9.55
C THR A 23 0.97 3.47 -9.79
N GLU A 24 -0.26 3.87 -9.52
CA GLU A 24 -0.68 5.26 -9.58
C GLU A 24 -0.79 5.79 -8.15
N LYS A 25 -0.30 7.00 -7.94
CA LYS A 25 -0.24 7.62 -6.62
C LYS A 25 -1.60 7.67 -5.92
N VAL A 26 -2.61 8.17 -6.61
CA VAL A 26 -3.95 8.33 -6.01
C VAL A 26 -4.55 6.97 -5.64
N ALA A 27 -4.41 5.99 -6.53
CA ALA A 27 -4.91 4.65 -6.27
C ALA A 27 -4.17 4.00 -5.11
N PHE A 28 -2.85 4.18 -5.04
CA PHE A 28 -2.04 3.65 -3.95
C PHE A 28 -2.50 4.22 -2.60
N GLU A 29 -2.70 5.54 -2.54
CA GLU A 29 -3.18 6.18 -1.32
C GLU A 29 -4.57 5.70 -0.94
N SER A 30 -5.44 5.59 -1.92
CA SER A 30 -6.80 5.11 -1.69
C SER A 30 -6.81 3.68 -1.15
N ASP A 31 -5.96 2.82 -1.72
CA ASP A 31 -5.90 1.41 -1.31
C ASP A 31 -5.33 1.23 0.09
N THR A 32 -4.33 2.02 0.45
CA THR A 32 -3.54 1.77 1.68
C THR A 32 -3.96 2.62 2.87
N ARG A 33 -4.73 3.65 2.66
CA ARG A 33 -5.10 4.55 3.77
C ARG A 33 -5.83 3.78 4.86
N GLY A 34 -5.34 3.90 6.09
CA GLY A 34 -5.92 3.21 7.23
C GLY A 34 -5.43 1.79 7.43
N MET A 35 -4.61 1.25 6.52
CA MET A 35 -4.07 -0.10 6.69
C MET A 35 -3.14 -0.17 7.91
N THR A 36 -3.13 -1.32 8.57
CA THR A 36 -2.13 -1.61 9.59
C THR A 36 -0.79 -1.91 8.92
N LYS A 37 0.27 -1.96 9.71
CA LYS A 37 1.61 -2.31 9.19
C LYS A 37 1.61 -3.68 8.52
N GLU A 38 0.92 -4.65 9.11
CA GLU A 38 0.82 -6.00 8.56
C GLU A 38 0.11 -5.99 7.23
N GLU A 39 -0.96 -5.21 7.14
CA GLU A 39 -1.72 -5.09 5.89
C GLU A 39 -0.90 -4.42 4.79
N VAL A 40 -0.08 -3.42 5.16
CA VAL A 40 0.81 -2.78 4.19
C VAL A 40 1.83 -3.76 3.66
N LYS A 41 2.44 -4.57 4.52
CA LYS A 41 3.40 -5.59 4.09
C LYS A 41 2.75 -6.59 3.14
N GLU A 42 1.54 -7.01 3.45
CA GLU A 42 0.81 -7.95 2.61
C GLU A 42 0.48 -7.32 1.25
N TYR A 43 0.02 -6.08 1.27
CA TYR A 43 -0.32 -5.35 0.06
C TYR A 43 0.91 -5.16 -0.84
N MET A 44 2.04 -4.77 -0.25
CA MET A 44 3.28 -4.55 -0.99
C MET A 44 3.98 -5.85 -1.37
N GLY A 45 3.66 -6.95 -0.71
CA GLY A 45 4.34 -8.22 -0.92
C GLY A 45 5.70 -8.31 -0.26
N ARG A 46 6.05 -7.32 0.56
CA ARG A 46 7.34 -7.27 1.25
C ARG A 46 7.31 -6.22 2.35
N GLY A 47 8.26 -6.29 3.27
CA GLY A 47 8.43 -5.26 4.27
C GLY A 47 9.02 -3.99 3.67
N PRO A 48 9.11 -2.92 4.45
CA PRO A 48 9.65 -1.66 3.95
C PRO A 48 11.12 -1.79 3.60
N ASP A 49 11.56 -0.99 2.63
CA ASP A 49 12.98 -0.93 2.28
C ASP A 49 13.77 -0.28 3.41
N GLU A 50 13.13 0.64 4.11
CA GLU A 50 13.76 1.29 5.26
C GLU A 50 12.68 1.64 6.28
N SER A 51 12.93 1.29 7.54
CA SER A 51 12.11 1.74 8.66
C SER A 51 12.81 2.94 9.27
N ILE A 52 12.43 4.14 8.83
CA ILE A 52 13.09 5.38 9.26
C ILE A 52 12.85 5.60 10.75
N THR A 53 11.61 5.42 11.17
CA THR A 53 11.24 5.33 12.58
C THR A 53 10.22 4.20 12.72
N PRO A 54 9.83 3.80 13.93
CA PRO A 54 8.76 2.80 14.08
C PRO A 54 7.44 3.23 13.44
N HIS A 55 7.27 4.52 13.19
CA HIS A 55 6.03 5.06 12.62
C HIS A 55 6.19 5.61 11.22
N LEU A 56 7.37 5.45 10.61
CA LEU A 56 7.65 6.00 9.29
C LEU A 56 8.43 4.99 8.47
N TRP A 57 7.80 4.45 7.44
CA TRP A 57 8.37 3.43 6.56
C TRP A 57 8.59 3.98 5.17
N ARG A 58 9.70 3.60 4.56
CA ARG A 58 10.01 3.98 3.19
C ARG A 58 9.96 2.76 2.28
N TYR A 59 9.26 2.92 1.16
CA TYR A 59 9.26 1.94 0.08
C TYR A 59 9.80 2.60 -1.19
N SER A 60 10.62 1.86 -1.91
CA SER A 60 11.11 2.28 -3.22
C SER A 60 10.31 1.55 -4.29
N GLY A 61 10.10 2.19 -5.42
CA GLY A 61 9.33 1.60 -6.51
C GLY A 61 9.15 2.60 -7.62
N SER A 62 8.01 2.56 -8.27
CA SER A 62 7.68 3.50 -9.33
C SER A 62 6.18 3.78 -9.29
N TRP A 63 5.84 5.02 -9.09
CA TRP A 63 4.44 5.45 -9.04
C TRP A 63 4.28 6.68 -9.92
N THR A 64 3.17 6.74 -10.63
CA THR A 64 2.87 7.88 -11.49
C THR A 64 1.75 8.71 -10.89
N SER A 65 1.80 10.00 -11.16
CA SER A 65 0.73 10.92 -10.79
C SER A 65 0.40 11.78 -11.98
N THR A 66 -0.86 11.77 -12.38
CA THR A 66 -1.33 12.61 -13.47
C THR A 66 -2.17 13.73 -12.87
N VAL A 67 -1.69 14.96 -13.02
CA VAL A 67 -2.43 16.12 -12.56
C VAL A 67 -3.11 16.72 -13.79
N PHE A 68 -4.42 16.89 -13.69
CA PHE A 68 -5.21 17.37 -14.81
C PHE A 68 -4.64 18.68 -15.39
N GLY A 69 -4.27 18.64 -16.66
CA GLY A 69 -3.72 19.80 -17.35
C GLY A 69 -2.24 20.05 -17.13
N GLU A 70 -1.57 19.25 -16.30
CA GLU A 70 -0.14 19.49 -15.96
C GLU A 70 0.79 18.36 -16.38
N GLY A 71 0.24 17.30 -16.99
CA GLY A 71 1.06 16.18 -17.41
C GLY A 71 1.26 15.16 -16.30
N MET A 72 2.27 14.31 -16.45
CA MET A 72 2.51 13.18 -15.58
C MET A 72 3.83 13.32 -14.82
N SER A 73 3.80 13.04 -13.53
CA SER A 73 4.99 12.99 -12.70
C SER A 73 5.23 11.55 -12.25
N THR A 74 6.49 11.20 -12.07
CA THR A 74 6.86 9.86 -11.59
C THR A 74 7.66 9.99 -10.31
N TYR A 75 7.29 9.19 -9.32
CA TYR A 75 7.98 9.14 -8.03
C TYR A 75 8.60 7.76 -7.86
N ASN A 76 9.77 7.72 -7.24
CA ASN A 76 10.44 6.43 -6.98
C ASN A 76 10.50 6.08 -5.50
N THR A 77 9.98 6.94 -4.64
CA THR A 77 10.02 6.72 -3.19
C THR A 77 8.72 7.22 -2.57
N VAL A 78 8.17 6.43 -1.65
CA VAL A 78 7.06 6.87 -0.83
C VAL A 78 7.38 6.58 0.63
N ASP A 79 7.23 7.60 1.48
CA ASP A 79 7.34 7.44 2.92
C ASP A 79 5.93 7.38 3.48
N ILE A 80 5.62 6.29 4.17
CA ILE A 80 4.31 6.03 4.74
C ILE A 80 4.37 6.29 6.24
N SER A 81 3.56 7.22 6.70
CA SER A 81 3.47 7.58 8.11
C SER A 81 2.29 6.87 8.75
N PHE A 82 2.55 6.23 9.90
CA PHE A 82 1.53 5.53 10.68
C PHE A 82 1.20 6.33 11.93
N GLY A 83 -0.05 6.31 12.31
CA GLY A 83 -0.48 6.97 13.53
C GLY A 83 -1.89 6.57 13.90
N MET A 84 -2.40 7.13 14.98
CA MET A 84 -3.75 6.86 15.45
C MET A 84 -4.75 7.62 14.59
N LEU A 85 -5.63 6.87 13.94
CA LEU A 85 -6.68 7.46 13.10
C LEU A 85 -7.80 7.98 13.99
N THR A 86 -8.21 9.24 13.76
CA THR A 86 -9.23 9.86 14.58
C THR A 86 -10.61 9.22 14.39
N ASP A 87 -10.91 8.80 13.17
CA ASP A 87 -12.24 8.27 12.84
C ASP A 87 -12.49 6.90 13.46
N SER A 88 -11.51 6.02 13.43
CA SER A 88 -11.68 4.64 13.84
C SER A 88 -10.99 4.29 15.15
N HIS A 89 -10.19 5.20 15.69
CA HIS A 89 -9.35 4.98 16.86
C HIS A 89 -8.39 3.82 16.67
N LYS A 90 -8.02 3.54 15.42
CA LYS A 90 -7.07 2.50 15.07
C LYS A 90 -5.74 3.10 14.67
N TYR A 91 -4.68 2.34 14.90
CA TYR A 91 -3.35 2.71 14.42
C TYR A 91 -3.20 2.21 12.98
N GLY A 92 -2.87 3.09 12.08
CA GLY A 92 -2.73 2.74 10.67
C GLY A 92 -2.11 3.83 9.84
N VAL A 93 -2.12 3.64 8.53
CA VAL A 93 -1.55 4.61 7.59
C VAL A 93 -2.31 5.92 7.65
N MET A 94 -1.60 7.01 7.90
CA MET A 94 -2.17 8.35 8.00
C MET A 94 -1.79 9.25 6.84
N GLU A 95 -0.49 9.29 6.50
CA GLU A 95 0.03 10.27 5.56
C GLU A 95 1.12 9.65 4.68
N TYR A 96 1.39 10.33 3.58
CA TYR A 96 2.39 9.92 2.59
C TYR A 96 3.27 11.09 2.22
N THR A 97 4.55 10.81 2.00
CA THR A 97 5.45 11.78 1.39
C THR A 97 6.05 11.13 0.16
N TRP A 98 5.76 11.69 -0.99
CA TRP A 98 6.23 11.19 -2.28
C TRP A 98 7.47 11.95 -2.70
N SER A 99 8.46 11.24 -3.21
CA SER A 99 9.71 11.90 -3.62
C SER A 99 10.38 11.18 -4.78
N ILE A 100 11.33 11.88 -5.37
CA ILE A 100 12.20 11.37 -6.42
C ILE A 100 13.62 11.44 -5.85
N GLN A 101 14.24 10.28 -5.75
CA GLN A 101 15.58 10.22 -5.17
C GLN A 101 16.59 9.60 -6.11
#